data_f68ca5442179e80b653661da83836fdd
#
_entry.id   f68ca5442179e80b653661da83836fdd
#
_cell.length_a   1.000
_cell.length_b   1.000
_cell.length_c   1.000
_cell.angle_alpha   90.00
_cell.angle_beta   90.00
_cell.angle_gamma   90.00
#
_symmetry.space_group_name_H-M   'P 1'
#
loop_
_entity.id
_entity.type
_entity.pdbx_description
1 polymer ?
#
loop_
_entity_poly.entity_id
_entity_poly.type
_entity_poly.pdbx_seq_one_letter_code
_entity_poly.pdbx_strand_id
1 'polypeptide(L)'
;ASSFVSNISCISIIGIMIAFGVLIVVLSVVNGFEKELESKLLIMSGHANIENTSGKIIEWESQILKAEEHENVKKVIPYVQSQGLLVSQNKMSSVIFRGIDPSIISDEVPEFLNFITDGSLDEIKQGNFNVMLGSELAEYLDVSVGDTVNLNLANGITTPFGIFPRAKDFKVTGIFRVGMNEYDRNLIIVNMYDAKRILRMGNTISGLRLSMNDMYEAKTTVRNVALSLGGNFLIRDWTQSHSNFFRSIQITKSILFIILLSVIAVAA
;
A
#
# COMPACT_ATOMS: atom_id res chain seq x y z
N ALA A 1 -52.17 23.70 29.83
CA ALA A 1 -50.88 24.23 29.37
C ALA A 1 -49.70 23.32 29.77
N SER A 2 -49.68 22.73 30.97
CA SER A 2 -48.59 21.87 31.46
C SER A 2 -48.40 20.56 30.69
N SER A 3 -49.49 19.92 30.26
CA SER A 3 -49.48 18.65 29.53
C SER A 3 -48.91 18.82 28.11
N PHE A 4 -49.15 19.93 27.44
CA PHE A 4 -48.61 20.22 26.09
C PHE A 4 -47.11 20.46 26.11
N VAL A 5 -46.63 21.25 27.08
CA VAL A 5 -45.18 21.50 27.26
C VAL A 5 -44.46 20.22 27.63
N SER A 6 -45.06 19.36 28.50
CA SER A 6 -44.46 18.06 28.83
C SER A 6 -44.31 17.13 27.62
N ASN A 7 -45.31 17.09 26.74
CA ASN A 7 -45.24 16.25 25.54
C ASN A 7 -44.15 16.74 24.54
N ILE A 8 -44.04 18.08 24.35
CA ILE A 8 -42.97 18.64 23.51
C ILE A 8 -41.59 18.31 24.07
N SER A 9 -41.40 18.52 25.38
CA SER A 9 -40.13 18.17 26.03
C SER A 9 -39.76 16.66 25.90
N CYS A 10 -40.77 15.79 26.01
CA CYS A 10 -40.54 14.35 25.85
C CYS A 10 -40.11 14.01 24.40
N ILE A 11 -40.78 14.61 23.39
CA ILE A 11 -40.41 14.40 21.99
C ILE A 11 -39.00 14.92 21.70
N SER A 12 -38.64 16.12 22.21
CA SER A 12 -37.30 16.69 22.08
C SER A 12 -36.21 15.76 22.71
N ILE A 13 -36.45 15.24 23.92
CA ILE A 13 -35.55 14.34 24.59
C ILE A 13 -35.34 13.05 23.77
N ILE A 14 -36.42 12.46 23.26
CA ILE A 14 -36.36 11.26 22.41
C ILE A 14 -35.59 11.59 21.13
N GLY A 15 -35.84 12.73 20.49
CA GLY A 15 -35.12 13.17 19.29
C GLY A 15 -33.62 13.29 19.53
N ILE A 16 -33.22 13.91 20.65
CA ILE A 16 -31.82 14.04 21.04
C ILE A 16 -31.20 12.66 21.32
N MET A 17 -31.87 11.77 22.04
CA MET A 17 -31.38 10.41 22.31
C MET A 17 -31.14 9.63 21.02
N ILE A 18 -32.07 9.69 20.07
CA ILE A 18 -31.91 9.03 18.77
C ILE A 18 -30.74 9.63 18.01
N ALA A 19 -30.59 10.96 17.98
CA ALA A 19 -29.47 11.63 17.30
C ALA A 19 -28.12 11.22 17.88
N PHE A 20 -27.98 11.14 19.21
CA PHE A 20 -26.76 10.62 19.86
C PHE A 20 -26.51 9.14 19.57
N GLY A 21 -27.57 8.32 19.59
CA GLY A 21 -27.46 6.90 19.24
C GLY A 21 -26.92 6.69 17.81
N VAL A 22 -27.51 7.39 16.86
CA VAL A 22 -27.05 7.36 15.45
C VAL A 22 -25.59 7.84 15.32
N LEU A 23 -25.21 8.92 16.04
CA LEU A 23 -23.82 9.39 16.03
C LEU A 23 -22.85 8.31 16.49
N ILE A 24 -23.09 7.71 17.65
CA ILE A 24 -22.21 6.70 18.21
C ILE A 24 -22.03 5.56 17.19
N VAL A 25 -23.12 5.10 16.58
CA VAL A 25 -23.06 4.04 15.57
C VAL A 25 -22.24 4.48 14.36
N VAL A 26 -22.51 5.66 13.80
CA VAL A 26 -21.79 6.15 12.61
C VAL A 26 -20.30 6.36 12.90
N LEU A 27 -19.94 6.99 14.02
CA LEU A 27 -18.53 7.16 14.40
C LEU A 27 -17.84 5.85 14.66
N SER A 28 -18.51 4.87 15.28
CA SER A 28 -17.98 3.52 15.48
C SER A 28 -17.66 2.83 14.14
N VAL A 29 -18.57 2.91 13.18
CA VAL A 29 -18.38 2.34 11.85
C VAL A 29 -17.22 3.03 11.12
N VAL A 30 -17.17 4.37 11.14
CA VAL A 30 -16.08 5.13 10.50
C VAL A 30 -14.72 4.81 11.13
N ASN A 31 -14.64 4.75 12.47
CA ASN A 31 -13.39 4.42 13.15
C ASN A 31 -12.97 2.97 12.90
N GLY A 32 -13.91 2.02 12.85
CA GLY A 32 -13.62 0.62 12.50
C GLY A 32 -13.08 0.49 11.08
N PHE A 33 -13.70 1.19 10.12
CA PHE A 33 -13.26 1.21 8.74
C PHE A 33 -11.87 1.84 8.56
N GLU A 34 -11.62 2.97 9.24
CA GLU A 34 -10.30 3.63 9.25
C GLU A 34 -9.20 2.67 9.72
N LYS A 35 -9.43 2.01 10.86
CA LYS A 35 -8.47 1.05 11.43
C LYS A 35 -8.21 -0.15 10.51
N GLU A 36 -9.22 -0.67 9.86
CA GLU A 36 -9.10 -1.77 8.89
C GLU A 36 -8.27 -1.35 7.69
N LEU A 37 -8.55 -0.16 7.12
CA LEU A 37 -7.78 0.36 5.99
C LEU A 37 -6.33 0.70 6.37
N GLU A 38 -6.11 1.28 7.55
CA GLU A 38 -4.78 1.55 8.08
C GLU A 38 -3.95 0.25 8.18
N SER A 39 -4.53 -0.81 8.72
CA SER A 39 -3.89 -2.13 8.80
C SER A 39 -3.49 -2.65 7.42
N LYS A 40 -4.40 -2.60 6.44
CA LYS A 40 -4.12 -3.04 5.06
C LYS A 40 -3.04 -2.21 4.39
N LEU A 41 -3.07 -0.88 4.59
CA LEU A 41 -2.03 0.01 4.08
C LEU A 41 -0.66 -0.35 4.63
N LEU A 42 -0.56 -0.58 5.94
CA LEU A 42 0.70 -0.93 6.59
C LEU A 42 1.23 -2.29 6.15
N ILE A 43 0.36 -3.28 5.93
CA ILE A 43 0.74 -4.58 5.35
C ILE A 43 1.32 -4.40 3.95
N MET A 44 0.77 -3.51 3.11
CA MET A 44 1.20 -3.33 1.72
C MET A 44 2.38 -2.37 1.55
N SER A 45 2.48 -1.31 2.34
CA SER A 45 3.48 -0.25 2.18
C SER A 45 4.54 -0.18 3.29
N GLY A 46 4.31 -0.83 4.45
CA GLY A 46 5.12 -0.64 5.65
C GLY A 46 4.83 0.69 6.35
N HIS A 47 5.54 0.93 7.45
CA HIS A 47 5.40 2.16 8.23
C HIS A 47 6.16 3.33 7.60
N ALA A 48 7.30 3.08 6.95
CA ALA A 48 8.05 4.08 6.22
C ALA A 48 8.89 3.44 5.10
N ASN A 49 9.26 4.27 4.13
CA ASN A 49 10.12 3.87 3.02
C ASN A 49 11.29 4.85 2.90
N ILE A 50 12.47 4.29 2.63
CA ILE A 50 13.69 5.04 2.33
C ILE A 50 14.10 4.69 0.90
N GLU A 51 14.17 5.67 0.02
CA GLU A 51 14.61 5.55 -1.36
C GLU A 51 15.82 6.46 -1.60
N ASN A 52 16.71 6.10 -2.48
CA ASN A 52 17.78 7.02 -2.85
C ASN A 52 17.29 7.95 -3.99
N THR A 53 17.70 9.21 -3.98
CA THR A 53 17.36 10.18 -5.04
C THR A 53 17.88 9.77 -6.42
N SER A 54 18.92 8.92 -6.46
CA SER A 54 19.41 8.31 -7.71
C SER A 54 18.55 7.13 -8.19
N GLY A 55 17.56 6.69 -7.41
CA GLY A 55 16.74 5.51 -7.69
C GLY A 55 17.46 4.17 -7.42
N LYS A 56 18.65 4.20 -6.82
CA LYS A 56 19.44 3.00 -6.52
C LYS A 56 20.14 3.11 -5.18
N ILE A 57 19.99 2.09 -4.33
CA ILE A 57 20.73 1.95 -3.09
C ILE A 57 21.81 0.89 -3.31
N ILE A 58 23.06 1.28 -3.06
CA ILE A 58 24.27 0.44 -3.14
C ILE A 58 24.58 -0.07 -1.73
N GLU A 59 25.24 -1.23 -1.61
CA GLU A 59 25.61 -1.83 -0.31
C GLU A 59 24.43 -1.92 0.69
N TRP A 60 23.27 -2.21 0.13
CA TRP A 60 21.99 -2.18 0.86
C TRP A 60 21.96 -3.17 2.04
N GLU A 61 22.71 -4.29 1.98
CA GLU A 61 22.82 -5.27 3.06
C GLU A 61 23.38 -4.62 4.34
N SER A 62 24.44 -3.82 4.20
CA SER A 62 25.03 -3.10 5.33
C SER A 62 24.10 -1.98 5.86
N GLN A 63 23.31 -1.38 4.97
CA GLN A 63 22.35 -0.36 5.34
C GLN A 63 21.15 -0.92 6.11
N ILE A 64 20.71 -2.15 5.77
CA ILE A 64 19.70 -2.87 6.54
C ILE A 64 20.16 -3.05 7.98
N LEU A 65 21.37 -3.62 8.17
CA LEU A 65 21.90 -3.86 9.51
C LEU A 65 21.95 -2.58 10.35
N LYS A 66 22.47 -1.48 9.78
CA LYS A 66 22.49 -0.18 10.47
C LYS A 66 21.09 0.38 10.79
N ALA A 67 20.13 0.18 9.91
CA ALA A 67 18.79 0.66 10.13
C ALA A 67 18.06 -0.16 11.22
N GLU A 68 18.33 -1.46 11.31
CA GLU A 68 17.78 -2.37 12.33
C GLU A 68 18.39 -2.16 13.73
N GLU A 69 19.53 -1.47 13.86
CA GLU A 69 20.10 -1.06 15.15
C GLU A 69 19.23 0.01 15.85
N HIS A 70 18.31 0.63 15.14
CA HIS A 70 17.48 1.69 15.71
C HIS A 70 16.33 1.10 16.54
N GLU A 71 16.19 1.52 17.80
CA GLU A 71 15.30 0.94 18.81
C GLU A 71 13.85 0.76 18.35
N ASN A 72 13.30 1.71 17.59
CA ASN A 72 11.92 1.65 17.09
C ASN A 72 11.79 0.88 15.75
N VAL A 73 12.89 0.48 15.12
CA VAL A 73 12.85 -0.31 13.87
C VAL A 73 12.73 -1.79 14.21
N LYS A 74 11.61 -2.39 13.81
CA LYS A 74 11.36 -3.81 14.01
C LYS A 74 12.04 -4.64 12.93
N LYS A 75 11.91 -4.21 11.65
CA LYS A 75 12.45 -4.91 10.49
C LYS A 75 12.61 -3.99 9.30
N VAL A 76 13.61 -4.29 8.46
CA VAL A 76 13.87 -3.59 7.20
C VAL A 76 13.83 -4.58 6.04
N ILE A 77 12.94 -4.33 5.07
CA ILE A 77 12.71 -5.20 3.92
C ILE A 77 13.16 -4.48 2.65
N PRO A 78 14.13 -5.03 1.91
CA PRO A 78 14.54 -4.45 0.63
C PRO A 78 13.50 -4.71 -0.45
N TYR A 79 13.34 -3.76 -1.37
CA TYR A 79 12.49 -3.94 -2.53
C TYR A 79 13.07 -3.29 -3.79
N VAL A 80 12.63 -3.79 -4.92
CA VAL A 80 12.88 -3.20 -6.24
C VAL A 80 11.56 -2.76 -6.83
N GLN A 81 11.46 -1.52 -7.29
CA GLN A 81 10.22 -0.99 -7.83
C GLN A 81 10.46 -0.19 -9.10
N SER A 82 9.56 -0.33 -10.04
CA SER A 82 9.53 0.46 -11.28
C SER A 82 8.09 0.56 -11.80
N GLN A 83 7.90 1.31 -12.85
CA GLN A 83 6.63 1.40 -13.57
C GLN A 83 6.75 0.74 -14.94
N GLY A 84 5.65 0.16 -15.40
CA GLY A 84 5.60 -0.47 -16.70
C GLY A 84 4.18 -0.56 -17.25
N LEU A 85 4.08 -1.11 -18.44
CA LEU A 85 2.81 -1.47 -19.09
C LEU A 85 2.71 -2.98 -19.12
N LEU A 86 1.68 -3.53 -18.49
CA LEU A 86 1.35 -4.95 -18.59
C LEU A 86 0.36 -5.15 -19.72
N VAL A 87 0.68 -6.08 -20.61
CA VAL A 87 -0.09 -6.37 -21.82
C VAL A 87 -0.51 -7.83 -21.80
N SER A 88 -1.78 -8.07 -22.07
CA SER A 88 -2.34 -9.40 -22.33
C SER A 88 -3.29 -9.30 -23.51
N GLN A 89 -3.09 -10.12 -24.53
CA GLN A 89 -3.90 -10.11 -25.76
C GLN A 89 -4.04 -8.68 -26.34
N ASN A 90 -5.26 -8.11 -26.29
CA ASN A 90 -5.58 -6.77 -26.80
C ASN A 90 -5.79 -5.74 -25.70
N LYS A 91 -5.50 -6.09 -24.43
CA LYS A 91 -5.67 -5.19 -23.28
C LYS A 91 -4.32 -4.80 -22.70
N MET A 92 -4.22 -3.57 -22.22
CA MET A 92 -3.02 -3.08 -21.56
C MET A 92 -3.38 -2.23 -20.35
N SER A 93 -2.50 -2.24 -19.36
CA SER A 93 -2.64 -1.44 -18.13
C SER A 93 -1.30 -0.92 -17.66
N SER A 94 -1.27 0.32 -17.16
CA SER A 94 -0.12 0.82 -16.43
C SER A 94 -0.06 0.14 -15.06
N VAL A 95 1.14 -0.32 -14.68
CA VAL A 95 1.34 -1.05 -13.43
C VAL A 95 2.56 -0.56 -12.67
N ILE A 96 2.50 -0.67 -11.35
CA ILE A 96 3.65 -0.65 -10.47
C ILE A 96 4.18 -2.08 -10.38
N PHE A 97 5.38 -2.25 -10.83
CA PHE A 97 6.10 -3.51 -10.81
C PHE A 97 6.99 -3.54 -9.56
N ARG A 98 6.70 -4.44 -8.62
CA ARG A 98 7.43 -4.55 -7.35
C ARG A 98 8.09 -5.92 -7.22
N GLY A 99 9.40 -5.92 -7.13
CA GLY A 99 10.21 -7.09 -6.82
C GLY A 99 10.42 -7.23 -5.32
N ILE A 100 10.03 -8.36 -4.76
CA ILE A 100 10.18 -8.73 -3.35
C ILE A 100 10.89 -10.06 -3.21
N ASP A 101 11.41 -10.34 -2.03
CA ASP A 101 11.85 -11.68 -1.66
C ASP A 101 10.67 -12.40 -0.98
N PRO A 102 10.14 -13.48 -1.58
CA PRO A 102 8.99 -14.18 -1.01
C PRO A 102 9.24 -14.74 0.39
N SER A 103 10.46 -15.21 0.67
CA SER A 103 10.80 -15.76 1.99
C SER A 103 10.74 -14.70 3.07
N ILE A 104 11.30 -13.52 2.81
CA ILE A 104 11.25 -12.39 3.73
C ILE A 104 9.80 -11.95 3.96
N ILE A 105 8.97 -11.91 2.92
CA ILE A 105 7.56 -11.51 3.08
C ILE A 105 6.77 -12.54 3.89
N SER A 106 6.99 -13.84 3.66
CA SER A 106 6.31 -14.89 4.42
C SER A 106 6.68 -14.86 5.90
N ASP A 107 7.93 -14.55 6.23
CA ASP A 107 8.42 -14.52 7.61
C ASP A 107 8.05 -13.22 8.34
N GLU A 108 8.15 -12.07 7.67
CA GLU A 108 8.05 -10.77 8.30
C GLU A 108 6.69 -10.07 8.12
N VAL A 109 5.92 -10.49 7.13
CA VAL A 109 4.59 -9.94 6.83
C VAL A 109 3.61 -11.08 6.48
N PRO A 110 3.44 -12.06 7.38
CA PRO A 110 2.60 -13.23 7.10
C PRO A 110 1.15 -12.86 6.80
N GLU A 111 0.67 -11.71 7.26
CA GLU A 111 -0.67 -11.22 6.99
C GLU A 111 -0.91 -10.96 5.49
N PHE A 112 0.15 -10.75 4.70
CA PHE A 112 0.06 -10.62 3.25
C PHE A 112 -0.54 -11.88 2.59
N LEU A 113 -0.25 -13.06 3.15
CA LEU A 113 -0.75 -14.33 2.64
C LEU A 113 -2.29 -14.40 2.66
N ASN A 114 -2.94 -13.68 3.58
CA ASN A 114 -4.40 -13.62 3.68
C ASN A 114 -5.05 -12.88 2.50
N PHE A 115 -4.28 -12.11 1.75
CA PHE A 115 -4.77 -11.41 0.56
C PHE A 115 -4.72 -12.27 -0.70
N ILE A 116 -4.03 -13.42 -0.68
CA ILE A 116 -3.92 -14.30 -1.84
C ILE A 116 -5.25 -15.02 -2.04
N THR A 117 -5.87 -14.82 -3.19
CA THR A 117 -7.17 -15.42 -3.54
C THR A 117 -7.03 -16.63 -4.44
N ASP A 118 -5.95 -16.70 -5.22
CA ASP A 118 -5.64 -17.82 -6.09
C ASP A 118 -4.12 -17.96 -6.27
N GLY A 119 -3.61 -19.20 -6.40
CA GLY A 119 -2.19 -19.48 -6.50
C GLY A 119 -1.43 -19.39 -5.17
N SER A 120 -0.11 -19.16 -5.23
CA SER A 120 0.76 -19.10 -4.04
C SER A 120 1.93 -18.13 -4.21
N LEU A 121 2.33 -17.48 -3.10
CA LEU A 121 3.55 -16.65 -3.04
C LEU A 121 4.82 -17.49 -3.30
N ASP A 122 4.83 -18.74 -2.87
CA ASP A 122 5.98 -19.65 -3.04
C ASP A 122 6.29 -19.97 -4.51
N GLU A 123 5.33 -19.77 -5.40
CA GLU A 123 5.54 -19.95 -6.85
C GLU A 123 6.34 -18.80 -7.48
N ILE A 124 6.54 -17.68 -6.77
CA ILE A 124 7.40 -16.58 -7.25
C ILE A 124 8.87 -16.92 -7.03
N LYS A 125 9.35 -17.96 -7.73
CA LYS A 125 10.72 -18.44 -7.62
C LYS A 125 11.68 -17.61 -8.48
N GLN A 126 12.90 -17.45 -7.98
CA GLN A 126 13.98 -16.80 -8.69
C GLN A 126 14.25 -17.43 -10.06
N GLY A 127 14.33 -16.64 -11.11
CA GLY A 127 14.69 -17.06 -12.46
C GLY A 127 13.52 -17.55 -13.32
N ASN A 128 12.34 -17.77 -12.73
CA ASN A 128 11.18 -18.30 -13.46
C ASN A 128 10.33 -17.22 -14.13
N PHE A 129 10.53 -15.96 -13.81
CA PHE A 129 9.71 -14.84 -14.28
C PHE A 129 8.23 -15.07 -14.02
N ASN A 130 7.90 -15.43 -12.79
CA ASN A 130 6.56 -15.58 -12.31
C ASN A 130 6.04 -14.26 -11.72
N VAL A 131 4.73 -14.03 -11.81
CA VAL A 131 4.09 -12.80 -11.34
C VAL A 131 2.79 -13.08 -10.60
N MET A 132 2.55 -12.32 -9.54
CA MET A 132 1.22 -12.19 -8.93
C MET A 132 0.59 -10.86 -9.36
N LEU A 133 -0.69 -10.91 -9.65
CA LEU A 133 -1.49 -9.75 -10.08
C LEU A 133 -2.52 -9.39 -9.03
N GLY A 134 -2.82 -8.10 -8.89
CA GLY A 134 -4.00 -7.68 -8.17
C GLY A 134 -5.27 -8.15 -8.88
N SER A 135 -6.31 -8.48 -8.12
CA SER A 135 -7.54 -9.11 -8.64
C SER A 135 -8.27 -8.28 -9.68
N GLU A 136 -8.37 -6.95 -9.49
CA GLU A 136 -9.01 -6.06 -10.47
C GLU A 136 -8.18 -5.93 -11.76
N LEU A 137 -6.85 -6.03 -11.66
CA LEU A 137 -5.97 -6.03 -12.81
C LEU A 137 -6.11 -7.32 -13.62
N ALA A 138 -6.16 -8.47 -12.95
CA ALA A 138 -6.37 -9.77 -13.59
C ALA A 138 -7.73 -9.82 -14.31
N GLU A 139 -8.80 -9.38 -13.67
CA GLU A 139 -10.13 -9.26 -14.26
C GLU A 139 -10.14 -8.32 -15.48
N TYR A 140 -9.51 -7.16 -15.37
CA TYR A 140 -9.44 -6.21 -16.49
C TYR A 140 -8.67 -6.75 -17.67
N LEU A 141 -7.55 -7.44 -17.45
CA LEU A 141 -6.73 -8.04 -18.52
C LEU A 141 -7.29 -9.37 -19.05
N ASP A 142 -8.33 -9.90 -18.38
CA ASP A 142 -8.94 -11.20 -18.68
C ASP A 142 -7.91 -12.33 -18.62
N VAL A 143 -7.20 -12.42 -17.49
CA VAL A 143 -6.15 -13.41 -17.24
C VAL A 143 -6.38 -14.13 -15.92
N SER A 144 -6.00 -15.40 -15.89
CA SER A 144 -6.07 -16.31 -14.76
C SER A 144 -4.70 -16.88 -14.40
N VAL A 145 -4.61 -17.58 -13.28
CA VAL A 145 -3.40 -18.32 -12.91
C VAL A 145 -3.08 -19.37 -13.98
N GLY A 146 -1.84 -19.35 -14.46
CA GLY A 146 -1.34 -20.17 -15.56
C GLY A 146 -1.13 -19.44 -16.87
N ASP A 147 -1.80 -18.31 -17.09
CA ASP A 147 -1.65 -17.46 -18.27
C ASP A 147 -0.31 -16.73 -18.32
N THR A 148 0.01 -16.18 -19.49
CA THR A 148 1.22 -15.38 -19.71
C THR A 148 0.85 -13.95 -20.02
N VAL A 149 1.55 -13.00 -19.35
CA VAL A 149 1.43 -11.56 -19.56
C VAL A 149 2.76 -10.98 -19.96
N ASN A 150 2.76 -9.93 -20.76
CA ASN A 150 3.98 -9.27 -21.23
C ASN A 150 4.16 -7.93 -20.49
N LEU A 151 5.26 -7.79 -19.75
CA LEU A 151 5.65 -6.54 -19.08
C LEU A 151 6.58 -5.72 -19.94
N ASN A 152 6.16 -4.52 -20.29
CA ASN A 152 6.94 -3.52 -21.03
C ASN A 152 7.37 -2.41 -20.08
N LEU A 153 8.68 -2.22 -19.91
CA LEU A 153 9.23 -1.17 -19.05
C LEU A 153 9.41 0.13 -19.83
N ALA A 154 9.08 1.25 -19.19
CA ALA A 154 9.23 2.58 -19.76
C ALA A 154 10.70 2.93 -20.10
N ASN A 155 11.64 2.40 -19.31
CA ASN A 155 13.08 2.59 -19.53
C ASN A 155 13.58 1.66 -20.64
N GLY A 156 13.45 2.09 -21.89
CA GLY A 156 13.90 1.36 -23.06
C GLY A 156 15.43 1.22 -23.16
N ILE A 157 15.87 0.42 -24.13
CA ILE A 157 17.26 0.31 -24.52
C ILE A 157 17.50 1.29 -25.68
N THR A 158 18.37 2.27 -25.47
CA THR A 158 18.82 3.15 -26.57
C THR A 158 19.79 2.38 -27.46
N THR A 159 19.43 2.22 -28.71
CA THR A 159 20.28 1.62 -29.74
C THR A 159 20.53 2.64 -30.84
N PRO A 160 21.52 2.43 -31.74
CA PRO A 160 21.70 3.29 -32.90
C PRO A 160 20.48 3.42 -33.83
N PHE A 161 19.54 2.48 -33.71
CA PHE A 161 18.31 2.43 -34.52
C PHE A 161 17.07 2.97 -33.76
N GLY A 162 17.23 3.48 -32.53
CA GLY A 162 16.13 4.03 -31.73
C GLY A 162 16.03 3.43 -30.32
N ILE A 163 14.98 3.83 -29.62
CA ILE A 163 14.68 3.33 -28.28
C ILE A 163 13.73 2.13 -28.38
N PHE A 164 14.19 0.96 -27.94
CA PHE A 164 13.37 -0.24 -27.88
C PHE A 164 12.91 -0.47 -26.44
N PRO A 165 11.61 -0.68 -26.18
CA PRO A 165 11.12 -1.01 -24.85
C PRO A 165 11.72 -2.34 -24.39
N ARG A 166 11.99 -2.44 -23.09
CA ARG A 166 12.33 -3.74 -22.48
C ARG A 166 11.05 -4.48 -22.20
N ALA A 167 10.84 -5.55 -22.92
CA ALA A 167 9.69 -6.42 -22.74
C ALA A 167 10.12 -7.78 -22.19
N LYS A 168 9.31 -8.35 -21.31
CA LYS A 168 9.52 -9.69 -20.77
C LYS A 168 8.19 -10.36 -20.47
N ASP A 169 8.08 -11.61 -20.88
CA ASP A 169 6.94 -12.44 -20.54
C ASP A 169 7.06 -12.97 -19.12
N PHE A 170 5.94 -12.93 -18.40
CA PHE A 170 5.76 -13.45 -17.07
C PHE A 170 4.60 -14.44 -17.05
N LYS A 171 4.78 -15.53 -16.31
CA LYS A 171 3.69 -16.46 -16.03
C LYS A 171 2.93 -16.01 -14.79
N VAL A 172 1.62 -15.90 -14.88
CA VAL A 172 0.75 -15.60 -13.74
C VAL A 172 0.68 -16.83 -12.83
N THR A 173 1.14 -16.70 -11.60
CA THR A 173 1.17 -17.79 -10.60
C THR A 173 0.38 -17.48 -9.35
N GLY A 174 -0.21 -16.29 -9.27
CA GLY A 174 -1.11 -15.95 -8.19
C GLY A 174 -1.88 -14.67 -8.45
N ILE A 175 -3.01 -14.56 -7.74
CA ILE A 175 -3.87 -13.38 -7.73
C ILE A 175 -4.10 -13.01 -6.27
N PHE A 176 -3.99 -11.72 -5.95
CA PHE A 176 -4.23 -11.20 -4.62
C PHE A 176 -5.31 -10.12 -4.63
N ARG A 177 -6.00 -9.97 -3.50
CA ARG A 177 -7.03 -8.94 -3.27
C ARG A 177 -6.85 -8.30 -1.91
N VAL A 178 -6.46 -7.05 -1.87
CA VAL A 178 -6.34 -6.23 -0.67
C VAL A 178 -7.68 -5.55 -0.33
N GLY A 179 -8.50 -5.28 -1.34
CA GLY A 179 -9.71 -4.48 -1.26
C GLY A 179 -9.43 -2.98 -1.40
N MET A 180 -8.32 -2.63 -2.03
CA MET A 180 -7.92 -1.25 -2.33
C MET A 180 -7.50 -1.15 -3.79
N ASN A 181 -8.20 -0.31 -4.56
CA ASN A 181 -7.98 -0.14 -6.00
C ASN A 181 -6.52 0.18 -6.35
N GLU A 182 -5.81 0.94 -5.49
CA GLU A 182 -4.40 1.27 -5.68
C GLU A 182 -3.52 0.03 -5.83
N TYR A 183 -3.79 -1.04 -5.08
CA TYR A 183 -3.06 -2.29 -5.14
C TYR A 183 -3.72 -3.30 -6.08
N ASP A 184 -5.04 -3.45 -6.00
CA ASP A 184 -5.75 -4.49 -6.74
C ASP A 184 -5.76 -4.24 -8.25
N ARG A 185 -5.66 -2.95 -8.68
CA ARG A 185 -5.69 -2.54 -10.08
C ARG A 185 -4.34 -2.21 -10.67
N ASN A 186 -3.36 -1.79 -9.85
CA ASN A 186 -2.13 -1.23 -10.37
C ASN A 186 -0.86 -1.95 -9.93
N LEU A 187 -0.91 -2.86 -8.95
CA LEU A 187 0.30 -3.52 -8.43
C LEU A 187 0.46 -4.91 -9.03
N ILE A 188 1.69 -5.21 -9.46
CA ILE A 188 2.15 -6.56 -9.73
C ILE A 188 3.38 -6.89 -8.87
N ILE A 189 3.46 -8.13 -8.43
CA ILE A 189 4.51 -8.61 -7.53
C ILE A 189 5.29 -9.71 -8.22
N VAL A 190 6.62 -9.61 -8.19
CA VAL A 190 7.54 -10.58 -8.78
C VAL A 190 8.70 -10.87 -7.85
N ASN A 191 9.52 -11.86 -8.18
CA ASN A 191 10.76 -12.10 -7.44
C ASN A 191 11.74 -10.92 -7.60
N MET A 192 12.37 -10.50 -6.50
CA MET A 192 13.32 -9.37 -6.48
C MET A 192 14.52 -9.59 -7.41
N TYR A 193 15.01 -10.83 -7.51
CA TYR A 193 16.09 -11.18 -8.42
C TYR A 193 15.69 -10.96 -9.90
N ASP A 194 14.50 -11.39 -10.27
CA ASP A 194 13.97 -11.23 -11.63
C ASP A 194 13.74 -9.75 -11.95
N ALA A 195 13.24 -8.98 -10.96
CA ALA A 195 13.10 -7.52 -11.06
C ALA A 195 14.46 -6.84 -11.30
N LYS A 196 15.48 -7.16 -10.50
CA LYS A 196 16.84 -6.63 -10.67
C LYS A 196 17.41 -6.95 -12.07
N ARG A 197 17.16 -8.17 -12.54
CA ARG A 197 17.64 -8.63 -13.84
C ARG A 197 17.02 -7.84 -14.99
N ILE A 198 15.72 -7.63 -15.00
CA ILE A 198 15.01 -6.88 -16.04
C ILE A 198 15.41 -5.41 -16.02
N LEU A 199 15.52 -4.82 -14.82
CA LEU A 199 15.89 -3.41 -14.66
C LEU A 199 17.40 -3.16 -14.83
N ARG A 200 18.22 -4.23 -14.93
CA ARG A 200 19.70 -4.17 -14.98
C ARG A 200 20.27 -3.41 -13.79
N MET A 201 19.77 -3.70 -12.61
CA MET A 201 20.18 -3.01 -11.39
C MET A 201 21.46 -3.58 -10.75
N GLY A 202 21.94 -4.78 -11.18
CA GLY A 202 23.07 -5.45 -10.54
C GLY A 202 22.76 -5.76 -9.08
N ASN A 203 23.69 -5.45 -8.17
CA ASN A 203 23.50 -5.61 -6.71
C ASN A 203 22.95 -4.34 -6.04
N THR A 204 22.02 -3.64 -6.69
CA THR A 204 21.34 -2.48 -6.09
C THR A 204 19.86 -2.77 -5.89
N ILE A 205 19.19 -1.98 -5.05
CA ILE A 205 17.75 -2.02 -4.83
C ILE A 205 17.15 -0.63 -5.01
N SER A 206 15.83 -0.54 -5.12
CA SER A 206 15.14 0.76 -5.23
C SER A 206 14.93 1.43 -3.88
N GLY A 207 14.65 0.66 -2.85
CA GLY A 207 14.34 1.20 -1.53
C GLY A 207 14.34 0.17 -0.42
N LEU A 208 14.26 0.69 0.79
CA LEU A 208 14.11 -0.04 2.04
C LEU A 208 12.75 0.30 2.63
N ARG A 209 11.97 -0.72 2.93
CA ARG A 209 10.70 -0.62 3.61
C ARG A 209 10.91 -0.94 5.08
N LEU A 210 10.50 -0.04 5.97
CA LEU A 210 10.66 -0.17 7.40
C LEU A 210 9.35 -0.57 8.07
N SER A 211 9.40 -1.62 8.88
CA SER A 211 8.40 -1.93 9.89
C SER A 211 8.89 -1.41 11.23
N MET A 212 8.02 -0.80 12.02
CA MET A 212 8.36 -0.17 13.29
C MET A 212 7.50 -0.72 14.42
N ASN A 213 8.00 -0.62 15.65
CA ASN A 213 7.26 -1.01 16.85
C ASN A 213 6.14 0.00 17.15
N ASP A 214 6.43 1.30 17.03
CA ASP A 214 5.44 2.38 17.11
C ASP A 214 5.34 3.09 15.75
N MET A 215 4.19 2.93 15.09
CA MET A 215 3.93 3.53 13.78
C MET A 215 3.71 5.05 13.87
N TYR A 216 3.30 5.59 15.01
CA TYR A 216 3.09 7.03 15.17
C TYR A 216 4.40 7.81 15.24
N GLU A 217 5.48 7.13 15.61
CA GLU A 217 6.83 7.69 15.57
C GLU A 217 7.54 7.48 14.21
N ALA A 218 6.86 6.91 13.23
CA ALA A 218 7.46 6.55 11.93
C ALA A 218 8.18 7.74 11.26
N LYS A 219 7.58 8.92 11.30
CA LYS A 219 8.16 10.14 10.71
C LYS A 219 9.50 10.52 11.33
N THR A 220 9.60 10.46 12.64
CA THR A 220 10.83 10.82 13.38
C THR A 220 11.87 9.74 13.22
N THR A 221 11.46 8.48 13.36
CA THR A 221 12.32 7.30 13.24
C THR A 221 12.95 7.21 11.85
N VAL A 222 12.15 7.30 10.77
CA VAL A 222 12.69 7.20 9.41
C VAL A 222 13.68 8.31 9.08
N ARG A 223 13.47 9.50 9.64
CA ARG A 223 14.42 10.62 9.48
C ARG A 223 15.75 10.34 10.18
N ASN A 224 15.71 9.84 11.42
CA ASN A 224 16.89 9.50 12.17
C ASN A 224 17.67 8.35 11.51
N VAL A 225 16.97 7.32 11.06
CA VAL A 225 17.56 6.22 10.29
C VAL A 225 18.23 6.73 9.01
N ALA A 226 17.56 7.56 8.22
CA ALA A 226 18.12 8.09 6.98
C ALA A 226 19.38 8.95 7.24
N LEU A 227 19.42 9.71 8.35
CA LEU A 227 20.59 10.48 8.76
C LEU A 227 21.76 9.56 9.17
N SER A 228 21.49 8.46 9.88
CA SER A 228 22.51 7.49 10.28
C SER A 228 23.11 6.72 9.11
N LEU A 229 22.31 6.47 8.07
CA LEU A 229 22.78 5.81 6.85
C LEU A 229 23.71 6.67 6.00
N GLY A 230 23.66 7.99 6.15
CA GLY A 230 24.59 8.92 5.49
C GLY A 230 24.44 8.95 3.97
N GLY A 231 23.49 9.70 3.45
CA GLY A 231 23.26 9.80 1.99
C GLY A 231 22.10 10.71 1.64
N ASN A 232 21.87 10.89 0.34
CA ASN A 232 20.73 11.64 -0.17
C ASN A 232 19.51 10.72 -0.31
N PHE A 233 18.77 10.55 0.78
CA PHE A 233 17.59 9.72 0.81
C PHE A 233 16.30 10.54 0.72
N LEU A 234 15.35 10.02 -0.06
CA LEU A 234 13.95 10.38 0.00
C LEU A 234 13.28 9.49 1.04
N ILE A 235 12.70 10.11 2.04
CA ILE A 235 11.96 9.43 3.09
C ILE A 235 10.49 9.70 2.94
N ARG A 236 9.67 8.67 3.10
CA ARG A 236 8.21 8.76 3.11
C ARG A 236 7.69 7.90 4.25
N ASP A 237 6.93 8.50 5.15
CA ASP A 237 6.17 7.75 6.12
C ASP A 237 4.77 7.40 5.56
N TRP A 238 4.07 6.49 6.22
CA TRP A 238 2.77 6.00 5.82
C TRP A 238 1.70 7.11 5.74
N THR A 239 1.81 8.14 6.58
CA THR A 239 0.86 9.27 6.57
C THR A 239 1.07 10.19 5.37
N GLN A 240 2.30 10.38 4.92
CA GLN A 240 2.62 11.15 3.71
C GLN A 240 2.25 10.39 2.46
N SER A 241 2.53 9.09 2.42
CA SER A 241 2.22 8.23 1.28
C SER A 241 0.72 8.20 0.96
N HIS A 242 -0.13 8.27 2.00
CA HIS A 242 -1.58 8.19 1.89
C HIS A 242 -2.30 9.43 2.45
N SER A 243 -1.65 10.59 2.40
CA SER A 243 -2.15 11.85 2.98
C SER A 243 -3.53 12.25 2.49
N ASN A 244 -3.84 12.04 1.22
CA ASN A 244 -5.15 12.33 0.64
C ASN A 244 -6.26 11.46 1.26
N PHE A 245 -5.95 10.21 1.54
CA PHE A 245 -6.86 9.27 2.19
C PHE A 245 -7.18 9.71 3.63
N PHE A 246 -6.17 9.97 4.45
CA PHE A 246 -6.37 10.42 5.83
C PHE A 246 -7.08 11.78 5.91
N ARG A 247 -6.73 12.70 5.00
CA ARG A 247 -7.43 13.97 4.88
C ARG A 247 -8.92 13.79 4.56
N SER A 248 -9.25 12.88 3.65
CA SER A 248 -10.63 12.57 3.30
C SER A 248 -11.42 12.04 4.50
N ILE A 249 -10.83 11.14 5.31
CA ILE A 249 -11.45 10.64 6.53
C ILE A 249 -11.67 11.76 7.55
N GLN A 250 -10.69 12.64 7.78
CA GLN A 250 -10.82 13.76 8.68
C GLN A 250 -11.94 14.73 8.24
N ILE A 251 -12.03 15.02 6.95
CA ILE A 251 -13.10 15.85 6.39
C ILE A 251 -14.46 15.17 6.62
N THR A 252 -14.58 13.87 6.36
CA THR A 252 -15.81 13.10 6.59
C THR A 252 -16.24 13.15 8.06
N LYS A 253 -15.31 12.93 9.01
CA LYS A 253 -15.59 13.04 10.45
C LYS A 253 -16.05 14.45 10.84
N SER A 254 -15.42 15.48 10.27
CA SER A 254 -15.81 16.89 10.52
C SER A 254 -17.21 17.19 9.99
N ILE A 255 -17.55 16.73 8.79
CA ILE A 255 -18.88 16.90 8.21
C ILE A 255 -19.94 16.18 9.06
N LEU A 256 -19.69 14.94 9.46
CA LEU A 256 -20.59 14.18 10.32
C LEU A 256 -20.82 14.89 11.66
N PHE A 257 -19.77 15.46 12.25
CA PHE A 257 -19.87 16.23 13.50
C PHE A 257 -20.72 17.48 13.31
N ILE A 258 -20.55 18.23 12.22
CA ILE A 258 -21.35 19.45 11.91
C ILE A 258 -22.82 19.10 11.69
N ILE A 259 -23.10 18.03 10.92
CA ILE A 259 -24.46 17.56 10.68
C ILE A 259 -25.14 17.21 12.00
N LEU A 260 -24.45 16.48 12.86
CA LEU A 260 -24.99 16.12 14.16
C LEU A 260 -25.29 17.34 15.04
N LEU A 261 -24.32 18.27 15.11
CA LEU A 261 -24.49 19.50 15.89
C LEU A 261 -25.72 20.28 15.41
N SER A 262 -25.95 20.29 14.08
CA SER A 262 -27.15 20.89 13.49
C SER A 262 -28.42 20.15 13.90
N VAL A 263 -28.43 18.81 13.93
CA VAL A 263 -29.59 18.02 14.37
C VAL A 263 -29.91 18.28 15.85
N ILE A 264 -28.88 18.33 16.70
CA ILE A 264 -29.05 18.66 18.12
C ILE A 264 -29.61 20.07 18.30
N ALA A 265 -29.09 21.04 17.57
CA ALA A 265 -29.57 22.43 17.63
C ALA A 265 -31.02 22.59 17.19
N VAL A 266 -31.52 21.77 16.25
CA VAL A 266 -32.94 21.77 15.83
C VAL A 266 -33.81 21.04 16.84
N ALA A 267 -33.29 20.04 17.54
CA ALA A 267 -34.04 19.26 18.53
C ALA A 267 -34.11 19.93 19.91
N ALA A 268 -33.20 20.87 20.21
CA ALA A 268 -33.18 21.63 21.47
C ALA A 268 -34.09 22.84 21.45
#